data_bf698159a24accd9b65c50cb935ee07e
#
_entry.id   bf698159a24accd9b65c50cb935ee07e
#
_cell.length_a   1.000
_cell.length_b   1.000
_cell.length_c   1.000
_cell.angle_alpha   90.00
_cell.angle_beta   90.00
_cell.angle_gamma   90.00
#
_symmetry.space_group_name_H-M   'P 1'
#
loop_
_entity.id
_entity.type
_entity.pdbx_description
1 polymer ?
#
loop_
_entity_poly.entity_id
_entity_poly.type
_entity_poly.pdbx_seq_one_letter_code
_entity_poly.pdbx_strand_id
1 'polypeptide(L)'
;MERADIAIIGTGPGGVSAALTAKVRNKNILLIGKKQMSDKVSKAHQIMNYPGLPAVTGADMAKAFEKQLAMMEIDITDSRIGTVYAMGDYFAIQAGEEVLEAKSVILACGVVSGKTLPGEEEMLGRGVSYCATCDAFVSYTHLTLPT
;
A
#
# COMPACT_ATOMS: atom_id res chain seq x y z
N MET A 1 24.55 -11.37 -3.68
CA MET A 1 23.12 -11.45 -4.11
C MET A 1 22.96 -10.71 -5.43
N GLU A 2 22.13 -11.22 -6.32
CA GLU A 2 21.86 -10.52 -7.57
C GLU A 2 20.97 -9.29 -7.27
N ARG A 3 21.38 -8.14 -7.79
CA ARG A 3 20.69 -6.85 -7.58
C ARG A 3 19.35 -6.85 -8.33
N ALA A 4 18.27 -6.52 -7.64
CA ALA A 4 16.96 -6.41 -8.28
C ALA A 4 16.90 -5.23 -9.29
N ASP A 5 16.05 -5.34 -10.29
CA ASP A 5 15.79 -4.21 -11.19
C ASP A 5 14.99 -3.12 -10.48
N ILE A 6 13.97 -3.53 -9.71
CA ILE A 6 13.07 -2.61 -9.03
C ILE A 6 12.76 -3.12 -7.62
N ALA A 7 12.96 -2.29 -6.61
CA ALA A 7 12.41 -2.50 -5.29
C ALA A 7 11.14 -1.65 -5.12
N ILE A 8 10.06 -2.28 -4.70
CA ILE A 8 8.75 -1.66 -4.47
C ILE A 8 8.47 -1.69 -2.98
N ILE A 9 8.41 -0.53 -2.36
CA ILE A 9 8.23 -0.39 -0.91
C ILE A 9 6.79 -0.05 -0.61
N GLY A 10 6.06 -1.01 -0.09
CA GLY A 10 4.65 -0.93 0.24
C GLY A 10 3.80 -1.95 -0.50
N THR A 11 2.94 -2.65 0.25
CA THR A 11 2.08 -3.75 -0.24
C THR A 11 0.61 -3.34 -0.35
N GLY A 12 0.35 -2.03 -0.40
CA GLY A 12 -0.97 -1.47 -0.71
C GLY A 12 -1.29 -1.55 -2.21
N PRO A 13 -2.46 -1.03 -2.64
CA PRO A 13 -2.91 -1.08 -4.04
C PRO A 13 -1.89 -0.56 -5.05
N GLY A 14 -1.21 0.55 -4.72
CA GLY A 14 -0.17 1.13 -5.58
C GLY A 14 1.05 0.22 -5.75
N GLY A 15 1.53 -0.37 -4.66
CA GLY A 15 2.68 -1.29 -4.69
C GLY A 15 2.38 -2.60 -5.40
N VAL A 16 1.20 -3.19 -5.15
CA VAL A 16 0.76 -4.40 -5.85
C VAL A 16 0.62 -4.12 -7.35
N SER A 17 -0.01 -3.01 -7.73
CA SER A 17 -0.15 -2.64 -9.15
C SER A 17 1.20 -2.45 -9.84
N ALA A 18 2.16 -1.81 -9.15
CA ALA A 18 3.53 -1.65 -9.65
C ALA A 18 4.24 -3.01 -9.81
N ALA A 19 4.10 -3.91 -8.82
CA ALA A 19 4.71 -5.23 -8.85
C ALA A 19 4.17 -6.08 -10.00
N LEU A 20 2.86 -6.13 -10.19
CA LEU A 20 2.22 -6.84 -11.29
C LEU A 20 2.70 -6.31 -12.65
N THR A 21 2.73 -4.98 -12.80
CA THR A 21 3.17 -4.34 -14.04
C THR A 21 4.64 -4.64 -14.34
N ALA A 22 5.50 -4.60 -13.34
CA ALA A 22 6.92 -4.90 -13.49
C ALA A 22 7.16 -6.39 -13.82
N LYS A 23 6.43 -7.30 -13.18
CA LYS A 23 6.52 -8.74 -13.45
C LYS A 23 6.12 -9.09 -14.88
N VAL A 24 5.01 -8.53 -15.39
CA VAL A 24 4.59 -8.69 -16.79
C VAL A 24 5.66 -8.21 -17.77
N ARG A 25 6.49 -7.25 -17.37
CA ARG A 25 7.61 -6.75 -18.16
C ARG A 25 8.93 -7.51 -17.92
N ASN A 26 8.85 -8.70 -17.32
CA ASN A 26 10.00 -9.55 -17.01
C ASN A 26 11.11 -8.86 -16.20
N LYS A 27 10.73 -8.00 -15.25
CA LYS A 27 11.68 -7.37 -14.33
C LYS A 27 11.88 -8.24 -13.10
N ASN A 28 13.14 -8.31 -12.64
CA ASN A 28 13.46 -8.85 -11.33
C ASN A 28 13.05 -7.84 -10.27
N ILE A 29 12.08 -8.19 -9.42
CA ILE A 29 11.48 -7.28 -8.46
C ILE A 29 11.61 -7.76 -7.01
N LEU A 30 11.67 -6.79 -6.10
CA LEU A 30 11.48 -6.99 -4.67
C LEU A 30 10.21 -6.23 -4.26
N LEU A 31 9.19 -6.94 -3.80
CA LEU A 31 8.01 -6.33 -3.19
C LEU A 31 8.15 -6.42 -1.68
N ILE A 32 8.33 -5.27 -1.02
CA ILE A 32 8.69 -5.20 0.40
C ILE A 32 7.60 -4.51 1.20
N GLY A 33 7.17 -5.14 2.29
CA GLY A 33 6.15 -4.61 3.19
C GLY A 33 5.48 -5.70 4.01
N LYS A 34 4.35 -5.40 4.61
CA LYS A 34 3.59 -6.40 5.35
C LYS A 34 3.00 -7.44 4.40
N LYS A 35 3.05 -8.73 4.76
CA LYS A 35 2.36 -9.80 4.01
C LYS A 35 0.86 -9.57 3.91
N GLN A 36 0.27 -9.04 4.97
CA GLN A 36 -1.13 -8.64 4.96
C GLN A 36 -1.25 -7.25 4.36
N MET A 37 -2.29 -7.04 3.57
CA MET A 37 -2.60 -5.70 3.07
C MET A 37 -2.70 -4.69 4.19
N SER A 38 -2.44 -3.43 3.86
CA SER A 38 -2.52 -2.33 4.83
C SER A 38 -3.88 -2.33 5.53
N ASP A 39 -3.88 -2.12 6.84
CA ASP A 39 -5.09 -2.05 7.66
C ASP A 39 -6.11 -1.03 7.13
N LYS A 40 -5.64 0.01 6.43
CA LYS A 40 -6.51 1.01 5.80
C LYS A 40 -7.36 0.42 4.67
N VAL A 41 -6.82 -0.55 3.93
CA VAL A 41 -7.57 -1.24 2.88
C VAL A 41 -8.45 -2.30 3.51
N SER A 42 -7.90 -3.18 4.34
CA SER A 42 -8.64 -4.32 4.91
C SER A 42 -9.82 -3.91 5.78
N LYS A 43 -9.76 -2.75 6.46
CA LYS A 43 -10.84 -2.19 7.29
C LYS A 43 -11.88 -1.38 6.50
N ALA A 44 -11.68 -1.14 5.22
CA ALA A 44 -12.64 -0.38 4.42
C ALA A 44 -13.94 -1.17 4.22
N HIS A 45 -15.06 -0.59 4.63
CA HIS A 45 -16.38 -1.21 4.48
C HIS A 45 -16.75 -1.39 3.00
N GLN A 46 -16.51 -0.38 2.19
CA GLN A 46 -16.80 -0.39 0.77
C GLN A 46 -15.82 0.51 0.02
N ILE A 47 -15.29 0.02 -1.08
CA ILE A 47 -14.37 0.74 -1.96
C ILE A 47 -15.06 0.89 -3.31
N MET A 48 -15.39 2.13 -3.67
CA MET A 48 -16.16 2.44 -4.87
C MET A 48 -15.30 2.89 -6.04
N ASN A 49 -14.08 3.30 -5.76
CA ASN A 49 -13.21 4.02 -6.71
C ASN A 49 -12.00 3.22 -7.18
N TYR A 50 -12.03 1.89 -7.05
CA TYR A 50 -10.95 1.05 -7.57
C TYR A 50 -11.37 0.43 -8.91
N PRO A 51 -10.65 0.74 -10.03
CA PRO A 51 -11.00 0.23 -11.35
C PRO A 51 -11.01 -1.30 -11.39
N GLY A 52 -12.08 -1.88 -11.95
CA GLY A 52 -12.24 -3.32 -12.07
C GLY A 52 -12.80 -4.05 -10.85
N LEU A 53 -12.91 -3.39 -9.71
CA LEU A 53 -13.50 -3.94 -8.48
C LEU A 53 -14.57 -2.97 -7.93
N PRO A 54 -15.72 -2.85 -8.58
CA PRO A 54 -16.78 -1.94 -8.15
C PRO A 54 -17.42 -2.42 -6.84
N ALA A 55 -17.61 -1.51 -5.91
CA ALA A 55 -18.30 -1.75 -4.64
C ALA A 55 -17.74 -2.94 -3.82
N VAL A 56 -16.43 -3.14 -3.85
CA VAL A 56 -15.74 -4.22 -3.16
C VAL A 56 -15.49 -3.86 -1.70
N THR A 57 -15.57 -4.84 -0.79
CA THR A 57 -15.08 -4.66 0.59
C THR A 57 -13.55 -4.65 0.62
N GLY A 58 -12.97 -4.00 1.63
CA GLY A 58 -11.51 -4.02 1.79
C GLY A 58 -10.95 -5.45 1.95
N ALA A 59 -11.68 -6.31 2.65
CA ALA A 59 -11.31 -7.71 2.83
C ALA A 59 -11.31 -8.50 1.51
N ASP A 60 -12.32 -8.29 0.67
CA ASP A 60 -12.40 -9.00 -0.61
C ASP A 60 -11.37 -8.46 -1.60
N MET A 61 -11.09 -7.16 -1.57
CA MET A 61 -10.01 -6.56 -2.34
C MET A 61 -8.65 -7.14 -1.95
N ALA A 62 -8.39 -7.31 -0.65
CA ALA A 62 -7.16 -7.93 -0.15
C ALA A 62 -7.00 -9.37 -0.69
N LYS A 63 -8.05 -10.19 -0.60
CA LYS A 63 -8.05 -11.55 -1.16
C LYS A 63 -7.82 -11.58 -2.67
N ALA A 64 -8.43 -10.64 -3.40
CA ALA A 64 -8.23 -10.56 -4.86
C ALA A 64 -6.77 -10.27 -5.22
N PHE A 65 -6.12 -9.39 -4.46
CA PHE A 65 -4.70 -9.05 -4.66
C PHE A 65 -3.76 -10.18 -4.25
N GLU A 66 -4.00 -10.83 -3.12
CA GLU A 66 -3.25 -12.03 -2.69
C GLU A 66 -3.30 -13.13 -3.76
N LYS A 67 -4.50 -13.39 -4.29
CA LYS A 67 -4.68 -14.36 -5.38
C LYS A 67 -3.88 -13.97 -6.62
N GLN A 68 -3.90 -12.69 -7.00
CA GLN A 68 -3.20 -12.21 -8.20
C GLN A 68 -1.69 -12.25 -8.02
N LEU A 69 -1.16 -11.89 -6.85
CA LEU A 69 0.26 -12.02 -6.53
C LEU A 69 0.71 -13.48 -6.61
N ALA A 70 -0.06 -14.40 -6.02
CA ALA A 70 0.22 -15.83 -6.07
C ALA A 70 0.23 -16.39 -7.50
N MET A 71 -0.74 -16.00 -8.34
CA MET A 71 -0.80 -16.41 -9.76
C MET A 71 0.39 -15.91 -10.57
N MET A 72 0.99 -14.78 -10.18
CA MET A 72 2.14 -14.17 -10.84
C MET A 72 3.47 -14.56 -10.18
N GLU A 73 3.44 -15.46 -9.19
CA GLU A 73 4.63 -15.88 -8.44
C GLU A 73 5.42 -14.68 -7.89
N ILE A 74 4.69 -13.75 -7.25
CA ILE A 74 5.28 -12.58 -6.61
C ILE A 74 5.22 -12.77 -5.10
N ASP A 75 6.38 -12.93 -4.48
CA ASP A 75 6.52 -13.01 -3.04
C ASP A 75 6.67 -11.64 -2.41
N ILE A 76 6.11 -11.50 -1.19
CA ILE A 76 6.29 -10.31 -0.37
C ILE A 76 7.41 -10.57 0.63
N THR A 77 8.44 -9.73 0.58
CA THR A 77 9.46 -9.66 1.63
C THR A 77 8.86 -8.94 2.83
N ASP A 78 8.51 -9.72 3.86
CA ASP A 78 7.87 -9.18 5.07
C ASP A 78 8.89 -8.47 5.94
N SER A 79 9.13 -7.21 5.66
CA SER A 79 10.08 -6.39 6.38
C SER A 79 9.64 -4.93 6.42
N ARG A 80 10.07 -4.24 7.48
CA ARG A 80 9.91 -2.81 7.61
C ARG A 80 11.18 -2.12 7.09
N ILE A 81 11.00 -1.21 6.13
CA ILE A 81 12.11 -0.42 5.62
C ILE A 81 12.40 0.75 6.55
N GLY A 82 13.63 0.81 7.02
CA GLY A 82 14.13 1.91 7.84
C GLY A 82 14.62 3.07 6.98
N THR A 83 15.48 2.78 6.02
CA THR A 83 16.13 3.80 5.19
C THR A 83 16.43 3.26 3.79
N VAL A 84 16.46 4.17 2.83
CA VAL A 84 16.92 3.92 1.46
C VAL A 84 18.06 4.88 1.16
N TYR A 85 19.20 4.35 0.75
CA TYR A 85 20.39 5.09 0.39
C TYR A 85 20.62 5.07 -1.11
N ALA A 86 20.82 6.24 -1.71
CA ALA A 86 21.26 6.35 -3.10
C ALA A 86 22.78 6.15 -3.17
N MET A 87 23.21 5.12 -3.87
CA MET A 87 24.62 4.70 -3.97
C MET A 87 25.24 5.01 -5.35
N GLY A 88 24.66 5.96 -6.09
CA GLY A 88 25.06 6.32 -7.43
C GLY A 88 24.25 5.58 -8.49
N ASP A 89 24.66 4.39 -8.87
CA ASP A 89 24.01 3.55 -9.89
C ASP A 89 22.98 2.54 -9.34
N TYR A 90 22.82 2.49 -8.01
CA TYR A 90 21.86 1.65 -7.34
C TYR A 90 21.37 2.26 -6.01
N PHE A 91 20.42 1.60 -5.41
CA PHE A 91 19.88 1.91 -4.08
C PHE A 91 20.14 0.75 -3.11
N ALA A 92 20.66 1.09 -1.93
CA ALA A 92 20.74 0.17 -0.79
C ALA A 92 19.54 0.42 0.13
N ILE A 93 18.82 -0.65 0.46
CA ILE A 93 17.55 -0.61 1.17
C ILE A 93 17.69 -1.37 2.48
N GLN A 94 17.62 -0.68 3.61
CA GLN A 94 17.70 -1.30 4.93
C GLN A 94 16.36 -1.93 5.29
N ALA A 95 16.28 -3.25 5.22
CA ALA A 95 15.12 -4.08 5.50
C ALA A 95 15.33 -4.87 6.81
N GLY A 96 15.04 -4.24 7.96
CA GLY A 96 15.41 -4.81 9.25
C GLY A 96 16.93 -4.88 9.41
N GLU A 97 17.48 -6.08 9.62
CA GLU A 97 18.93 -6.31 9.74
C GLU A 97 19.60 -6.56 8.37
N GLU A 98 18.82 -6.80 7.33
CA GLU A 98 19.32 -7.07 5.98
C GLU A 98 19.44 -5.79 5.15
N VAL A 99 20.38 -5.79 4.21
CA VAL A 99 20.50 -4.75 3.18
C VAL A 99 20.20 -5.40 1.83
N LEU A 100 19.16 -4.90 1.18
CA LEU A 100 18.76 -5.31 -0.16
C LEU A 100 19.22 -4.26 -1.17
N GLU A 101 19.50 -4.67 -2.40
CA GLU A 101 19.95 -3.78 -3.46
C GLU A 101 19.01 -3.80 -4.67
N ALA A 102 18.77 -2.63 -5.25
CA ALA A 102 17.99 -2.49 -6.46
C ALA A 102 18.49 -1.34 -7.33
N LYS A 103 18.32 -1.44 -8.65
CA LYS A 103 18.68 -0.38 -9.60
C LYS A 103 17.72 0.82 -9.51
N SER A 104 16.47 0.57 -9.12
CA SER A 104 15.45 1.62 -8.95
C SER A 104 14.52 1.29 -7.78
N VAL A 105 13.87 2.32 -7.24
CA VAL A 105 12.95 2.19 -6.11
C VAL A 105 11.63 2.87 -6.43
N ILE A 106 10.53 2.18 -6.15
CA ILE A 106 9.18 2.74 -6.15
C ILE A 106 8.69 2.85 -4.70
N LEU A 107 8.42 4.07 -4.25
CA LEU A 107 7.84 4.33 -2.94
C LEU A 107 6.31 4.30 -3.03
N ALA A 108 5.69 3.24 -2.51
CA ALA A 108 4.26 3.03 -2.45
C ALA A 108 3.77 2.92 -0.99
N CYS A 109 4.39 3.68 -0.09
CA CYS A 109 4.21 3.59 1.36
C CYS A 109 2.82 4.06 1.85
N GLY A 110 2.03 4.65 0.97
CA GLY A 110 0.71 5.19 1.32
C GLY A 110 0.80 6.42 2.21
N VAL A 111 -0.27 6.68 2.94
CA VAL A 111 -0.40 7.83 3.84
C VAL A 111 -0.29 7.36 5.29
N VAL A 112 0.54 8.03 6.08
CA VAL A 112 0.60 7.83 7.53
C VAL A 112 -0.49 8.70 8.16
N SER A 113 -1.38 8.11 8.95
CA SER A 113 -2.33 8.88 9.77
C SER A 113 -1.56 9.60 10.87
N GLY A 114 -1.95 10.82 11.18
CA GLY A 114 -1.44 11.58 12.33
C GLY A 114 -1.72 10.86 13.66
N LYS A 115 -1.43 11.52 14.78
CA LYS A 115 -1.81 11.01 16.10
C LYS A 115 -3.34 10.91 16.17
N THR A 116 -3.84 9.76 16.58
CA THR A 116 -5.26 9.56 16.84
C THR A 116 -5.70 10.40 18.04
N LEU A 117 -6.89 10.97 17.97
CA LEU A 117 -7.52 11.66 19.09
C LEU A 117 -8.20 10.63 20.02
N PRO A 118 -8.34 10.95 21.33
CA PRO A 118 -9.08 10.07 22.24
C PRO A 118 -10.50 9.82 21.74
N GLY A 119 -10.92 8.56 21.67
CA GLY A 119 -12.25 8.15 21.19
C GLY A 119 -12.38 8.05 19.65
N GLU A 120 -11.36 8.38 18.91
CA GLU A 120 -11.39 8.40 17.44
C GLU A 120 -11.57 7.01 16.84
N GLU A 121 -10.97 5.98 17.46
CA GLU A 121 -11.07 4.60 16.96
C GLU A 121 -12.51 4.06 16.98
N GLU A 122 -13.28 4.45 18.00
CA GLU A 122 -14.68 4.05 18.14
C GLU A 122 -15.60 4.76 17.12
N MET A 123 -15.19 5.95 16.69
CA MET A 123 -15.95 6.79 15.76
C MET A 123 -15.50 6.66 14.31
N LEU A 124 -14.46 5.87 14.03
CA LEU A 124 -13.95 5.68 12.67
C LEU A 124 -15.02 5.02 11.78
N GLY A 125 -15.38 5.70 10.68
CA GLY A 125 -16.48 5.32 9.80
C GLY A 125 -17.89 5.66 10.34
N ARG A 126 -17.97 6.33 11.51
CA ARG A 126 -19.23 6.75 12.16
C ARG A 126 -19.23 8.21 12.58
N GLY A 127 -18.42 9.05 11.93
CA GLY A 127 -18.28 10.48 12.23
C GLY A 127 -16.85 10.97 12.14
N VAL A 128 -15.86 10.07 12.19
CA VAL A 128 -14.46 10.36 11.91
C VAL A 128 -14.04 9.61 10.65
N SER A 129 -13.43 10.32 9.71
CA SER A 129 -12.88 9.76 8.48
C SER A 129 -11.55 10.41 8.14
N TYR A 130 -10.63 9.60 7.60
CA TYR A 130 -9.36 10.07 7.05
C TYR A 130 -9.39 10.27 5.53
N CYS A 131 -10.51 9.96 4.89
CA CYS A 131 -10.67 10.05 3.46
C CYS A 131 -11.92 10.85 3.11
N ALA A 132 -11.77 12.15 2.92
CA ALA A 132 -12.90 13.02 2.55
C ALA A 132 -13.60 12.57 1.26
N THR A 133 -12.83 12.10 0.26
CA THR A 133 -13.38 11.63 -1.02
C THR A 133 -14.04 10.26 -0.94
N CYS A 134 -13.70 9.44 0.08
CA CYS A 134 -14.29 8.11 0.26
C CYS A 134 -15.60 8.18 1.04
N ASP A 135 -15.63 9.00 2.09
CA ASP A 135 -16.69 9.00 3.10
C ASP A 135 -17.62 10.23 3.01
N ALA A 136 -17.19 11.34 2.40
CA ALA A 136 -18.03 12.52 2.25
C ALA A 136 -19.30 12.25 1.41
N PHE A 137 -19.22 11.33 0.46
CA PHE A 137 -20.36 10.94 -0.38
C PHE A 137 -21.42 10.11 0.39
N VAL A 138 -21.01 9.44 1.47
CA VAL A 138 -21.86 8.56 2.26
C VAL A 138 -22.43 9.28 3.49
N SER A 139 -21.78 10.35 3.95
CA SER A 139 -22.06 10.92 5.26
C SER A 139 -23.04 12.09 5.27
N TYR A 140 -23.56 12.57 4.16
CA TYR A 140 -24.49 13.73 4.07
C TYR A 140 -24.02 14.98 4.85
N THR A 141 -22.74 15.11 5.11
CA THR A 141 -22.19 16.22 5.86
C THR A 141 -21.68 17.30 4.91
N HIS A 142 -22.23 18.49 5.03
CA HIS A 142 -21.64 19.69 4.48
C HIS A 142 -20.30 19.94 5.19
N LEU A 143 -19.20 19.74 4.45
CA LEU A 143 -17.92 20.28 4.86
C LEU A 143 -17.96 21.80 4.62
N THR A 144 -18.29 22.56 5.63
CA THR A 144 -18.06 24.01 5.63
C THR A 144 -16.59 24.22 5.98
N LEU A 145 -15.82 24.69 5.01
CA LEU A 145 -14.48 25.22 5.31
C LEU A 145 -14.67 26.45 6.21
N PRO A 146 -13.94 26.58 7.32
CA PRO A 146 -13.90 27.80 8.08
C PRO A 146 -13.37 28.92 7.17
N THR A 147 -14.16 29.97 7.00
CA THR A 147 -13.76 31.23 6.34
C THR A 147 -12.81 32.00 7.24
#